data_46c1b63e60050a26e10720a0dd40d087
#
_entry.id   46c1b63e60050a26e10720a0dd40d087
#
_cell.length_a   1.000
_cell.length_b   1.000
_cell.length_c   1.000
_cell.angle_alpha   90.00
_cell.angle_beta   90.00
_cell.angle_gamma   90.00
#
_symmetry.space_group_name_H-M   'P 1'
#
loop_
_entity.id
_entity.type
_entity.pdbx_description
1 polymer ?
#
loop_
_entity_poly.entity_id
_entity_poly.type
_entity_poly.pdbx_seq_one_letter_code
_entity_poly.pdbx_strand_id
1 'polypeptide(L)'
;MPDLRSKTSTHGRTMAGARALWRATGMTDDDFGKPIVAIANSFTQFVPGHVHLKDLGGLVADAVAEAGGVGREFNTIAVDDGIAMGHGGMLYSLPSRELIADAVEYMVNAHCADALVCISNCDKITPGMLLAALRLNIPTVFVSGGPMEAGKTVAIEGIVHDKIDLIDAMIASSNDAVTDDQLGAIERSACPTCGSCSGMFTANSMNCLTEAIGLALPGNGSVLATHAARKALFERAGKVVVDIANRWYADDDSSVLPRSIASRAAFENAVALDVAMGGSTNTVLHLLAAAREAELDFGVADIDEISRRVPCLAKVAPNSPKYHMEDVHRAGGIPAILGELDRAGLLRRDVNSVHSADLDSWLADWDIRGGRASREAIELFHAAPGGVRTTEPFSTTNRWSTLDTDPAEGCIRDREHAYTADGGLAILHGNLAPEGAVVKTAGVPAECLTFRGPAKVFESQEAAVDAILGKRVVAGDVVVIRYEGPKGGPGMQEMLYPTSFLKGRGLGRECALITDGRFSGGTSGLSIGHVSPEAAGGGLIALVADGDEIVIDIQSRSMELNVPADVLEARRIAQEKRDRPYTPVDRVRPVSAALRAYASMATSASDGAYRRVPD
;
A
#
# COMPACT_ATOMS: atom_id res chain seq x y z
N MET A 1 -9.95 26.21 23.39
CA MET A 1 -10.83 25.74 22.30
C MET A 1 -10.43 26.48 21.03
N PRO A 2 -9.95 25.78 20.03
CA PRO A 2 -9.63 26.39 18.75
C PRO A 2 -10.91 26.83 18.02
N ASP A 3 -10.83 27.93 17.29
CA ASP A 3 -11.91 28.33 16.41
C ASP A 3 -11.99 27.45 15.16
N LEU A 4 -13.19 27.26 14.60
CA LEU A 4 -13.32 26.64 13.29
C LEU A 4 -12.48 27.40 12.26
N ARG A 5 -11.69 26.71 11.48
CA ARG A 5 -10.85 27.29 10.41
C ARG A 5 -11.72 28.00 9.35
N SER A 6 -12.90 27.42 9.07
CA SER A 6 -13.89 27.96 8.14
C SER A 6 -14.42 29.35 8.52
N LYS A 7 -14.30 29.77 9.79
CA LYS A 7 -14.64 31.14 10.21
C LYS A 7 -13.87 32.19 9.41
N THR A 8 -12.67 31.88 8.91
CA THR A 8 -11.87 32.76 8.07
C THR A 8 -12.64 33.25 6.83
N SER A 9 -13.46 32.40 6.21
CA SER A 9 -14.23 32.73 5.00
C SER A 9 -15.74 32.90 5.24
N THR A 10 -16.24 32.43 6.40
CA THR A 10 -17.68 32.40 6.71
C THR A 10 -18.12 33.52 7.65
N HIS A 11 -17.21 34.15 8.40
CA HIS A 11 -17.55 35.15 9.42
C HIS A 11 -16.98 36.53 9.14
N GLY A 12 -17.60 37.53 9.76
CA GLY A 12 -17.17 38.93 9.67
C GLY A 12 -17.69 39.69 8.41
N ARG A 13 -17.83 41.01 8.55
CA ARG A 13 -18.40 41.87 7.50
C ARG A 13 -17.56 41.86 6.21
N THR A 14 -16.25 41.81 6.34
CA THR A 14 -15.30 41.81 5.20
C THR A 14 -15.38 40.54 4.34
N MET A 15 -15.90 39.45 4.89
CA MET A 15 -16.05 38.14 4.18
C MET A 15 -17.40 38.00 3.46
N ALA A 16 -18.14 39.11 3.24
CA ALA A 16 -19.42 39.07 2.52
C ALA A 16 -19.26 38.51 1.10
N GLY A 17 -18.16 38.80 0.39
CA GLY A 17 -17.86 38.24 -0.92
C GLY A 17 -17.67 36.71 -0.88
N ALA A 18 -16.90 36.22 0.07
CA ALA A 18 -16.69 34.78 0.26
C ALA A 18 -18.00 34.04 0.58
N ARG A 19 -18.82 34.62 1.48
CA ARG A 19 -20.15 34.05 1.79
C ARG A 19 -21.10 34.06 0.59
N ALA A 20 -21.03 35.08 -0.28
CA ALA A 20 -21.82 35.08 -1.49
C ALA A 20 -21.44 33.92 -2.42
N LEU A 21 -20.14 33.62 -2.54
CA LEU A 21 -19.66 32.46 -3.29
C LEU A 21 -20.04 31.12 -2.62
N TRP A 22 -19.93 31.01 -1.31
CA TRP A 22 -20.42 29.84 -0.58
C TRP A 22 -21.91 29.58 -0.80
N ARG A 23 -22.75 30.65 -0.85
CA ARG A 23 -24.16 30.52 -1.20
C ARG A 23 -24.37 30.06 -2.64
N ALA A 24 -23.54 30.50 -3.58
CA ALA A 24 -23.58 30.03 -4.96
C ALA A 24 -23.22 28.53 -5.10
N THR A 25 -22.53 27.94 -4.11
CA THR A 25 -22.30 26.48 -4.00
C THR A 25 -23.43 25.74 -3.26
N GLY A 26 -24.52 26.44 -2.90
CA GLY A 26 -25.68 25.84 -2.24
C GLY A 26 -25.70 25.93 -0.70
N MET A 27 -24.76 26.64 -0.05
CA MET A 27 -24.85 26.91 1.39
C MET A 27 -25.98 27.90 1.71
N THR A 28 -26.67 27.61 2.80
CA THR A 28 -27.76 28.44 3.36
C THR A 28 -27.31 29.19 4.60
N ASP A 29 -28.18 30.03 5.17
CA ASP A 29 -27.90 30.73 6.43
C ASP A 29 -27.67 29.78 7.58
N ASP A 30 -28.36 28.64 7.60
CA ASP A 30 -28.25 27.62 8.65
C ASP A 30 -26.94 26.81 8.61
N ASP A 31 -26.16 26.93 7.54
CA ASP A 31 -24.88 26.21 7.38
C ASP A 31 -23.69 27.00 7.91
N PHE A 32 -23.81 28.33 8.00
CA PHE A 32 -22.73 29.15 8.53
C PHE A 32 -22.57 28.95 10.04
N GLY A 33 -21.38 28.54 10.43
CA GLY A 33 -21.05 28.23 11.83
C GLY A 33 -21.00 26.72 12.13
N LYS A 34 -21.43 25.86 11.20
CA LYS A 34 -21.16 24.41 11.26
C LYS A 34 -19.76 24.10 10.73
N PRO A 35 -19.12 22.99 11.15
CA PRO A 35 -17.86 22.57 10.58
C PRO A 35 -18.01 22.23 9.09
N ILE A 36 -17.11 22.77 8.26
CA ILE A 36 -17.01 22.43 6.84
C ILE A 36 -16.08 21.24 6.71
N VAL A 37 -16.61 20.11 6.25
CA VAL A 37 -15.87 18.86 6.01
C VAL A 37 -15.50 18.76 4.53
N ALA A 38 -14.20 18.78 4.24
CA ALA A 38 -13.69 18.47 2.93
C ALA A 38 -13.77 16.95 2.68
N ILE A 39 -14.29 16.54 1.54
CA ILE A 39 -14.39 15.14 1.12
C ILE A 39 -13.48 14.97 -0.09
N ALA A 40 -12.29 14.44 0.14
CA ALA A 40 -11.33 14.15 -0.92
C ALA A 40 -11.68 12.80 -1.57
N ASN A 41 -12.29 12.83 -2.75
CA ASN A 41 -12.62 11.65 -3.53
C ASN A 41 -11.55 11.42 -4.60
N SER A 42 -11.29 10.16 -4.94
CA SER A 42 -10.33 9.75 -5.97
C SER A 42 -10.98 9.00 -7.13
N PHE A 43 -12.24 9.28 -7.41
CA PHE A 43 -12.96 8.70 -8.53
C PHE A 43 -12.23 8.90 -9.86
N THR A 44 -12.14 7.82 -10.64
CA THR A 44 -11.73 7.85 -12.05
C THR A 44 -12.23 6.61 -12.77
N GLN A 45 -12.43 6.71 -14.09
CA GLN A 45 -12.76 5.56 -14.94
C GLN A 45 -11.54 4.72 -15.36
N PHE A 46 -10.32 5.19 -15.08
CA PHE A 46 -9.08 4.51 -15.44
C PHE A 46 -8.65 3.41 -14.46
N VAL A 47 -9.24 3.35 -13.26
CA VAL A 47 -8.77 2.49 -12.17
C VAL A 47 -9.91 1.60 -11.68
N PRO A 48 -9.79 0.26 -11.78
CA PRO A 48 -10.84 -0.68 -11.30
C PRO A 48 -11.21 -0.45 -9.83
N GLY A 49 -10.23 -0.08 -9.00
CA GLY A 49 -10.43 0.25 -7.60
C GLY A 49 -11.18 1.56 -7.35
N HIS A 50 -11.37 2.41 -8.37
CA HIS A 50 -11.94 3.75 -8.23
C HIS A 50 -13.16 4.01 -9.12
N VAL A 51 -13.43 3.16 -10.09
CA VAL A 51 -14.53 3.34 -11.05
C VAL A 51 -15.91 3.46 -10.39
N HIS A 52 -16.08 2.85 -9.22
CA HIS A 52 -17.32 2.84 -8.45
C HIS A 52 -17.43 3.98 -7.41
N LEU A 53 -16.41 4.82 -7.26
CA LEU A 53 -16.39 5.88 -6.23
C LEU A 53 -17.16 7.14 -6.62
N LYS A 54 -17.69 7.22 -7.83
CA LYS A 54 -18.26 8.44 -8.43
C LYS A 54 -19.25 9.16 -7.52
N ASP A 55 -20.20 8.45 -6.97
CA ASP A 55 -21.30 9.04 -6.18
C ASP A 55 -21.12 8.84 -4.67
N LEU A 56 -20.00 8.26 -4.24
CA LEU A 56 -19.78 7.94 -2.83
C LEU A 56 -19.39 9.17 -1.99
N GLY A 57 -18.85 10.20 -2.62
CA GLY A 57 -18.65 11.50 -1.95
C GLY A 57 -19.98 12.15 -1.54
N GLY A 58 -21.00 12.03 -2.39
CA GLY A 58 -22.37 12.48 -2.06
C GLY A 58 -22.95 11.74 -0.86
N LEU A 59 -22.78 10.40 -0.81
CA LEU A 59 -23.23 9.59 0.33
C LEU A 59 -22.58 10.02 1.66
N VAL A 60 -21.28 10.34 1.63
CA VAL A 60 -20.56 10.88 2.80
C VAL A 60 -21.08 12.28 3.14
N ALA A 61 -21.30 13.14 2.13
CA ALA A 61 -21.80 14.51 2.36
C ALA A 61 -23.18 14.53 3.01
N ASP A 62 -24.06 13.63 2.60
CA ASP A 62 -25.39 13.45 3.23
C ASP A 62 -25.26 13.04 4.71
N ALA A 63 -24.39 12.08 5.01
CA ALA A 63 -24.13 11.65 6.37
C ALA A 63 -23.48 12.74 7.25
N VAL A 64 -22.59 13.57 6.66
CA VAL A 64 -22.04 14.77 7.31
C VAL A 64 -23.15 15.78 7.63
N ALA A 65 -24.07 16.01 6.69
CA ALA A 65 -25.19 16.93 6.90
C ALA A 65 -26.16 16.43 7.99
N GLU A 66 -26.49 15.13 8.01
CA GLU A 66 -27.27 14.50 9.08
C GLU A 66 -26.63 14.67 10.45
N ALA A 67 -25.29 14.64 10.52
CA ALA A 67 -24.53 14.81 11.77
C ALA A 67 -24.33 16.28 12.17
N GLY A 68 -24.80 17.25 11.36
CA GLY A 68 -24.73 18.69 11.66
C GLY A 68 -23.51 19.42 11.09
N GLY A 69 -22.77 18.82 10.15
CA GLY A 69 -21.70 19.43 9.40
C GLY A 69 -22.12 19.90 7.99
N VAL A 70 -21.17 20.38 7.21
CA VAL A 70 -21.35 20.78 5.80
C VAL A 70 -20.32 20.04 4.95
N GLY A 71 -20.73 18.99 4.23
CA GLY A 71 -19.86 18.22 3.34
C GLY A 71 -19.58 18.98 2.04
N ARG A 72 -18.30 19.00 1.62
CA ARG A 72 -17.86 19.59 0.34
C ARG A 72 -16.87 18.68 -0.35
N GLU A 73 -17.31 18.04 -1.44
CA GLU A 73 -16.53 17.10 -2.21
C GLU A 73 -15.63 17.79 -3.22
N PHE A 74 -14.43 17.25 -3.40
CA PHE A 74 -13.52 17.52 -4.51
C PHE A 74 -12.80 16.26 -4.94
N ASN A 75 -12.28 16.23 -6.16
CA ASN A 75 -11.56 15.08 -6.68
C ASN A 75 -10.05 15.32 -6.73
N THR A 76 -9.28 14.28 -6.41
CA THR A 76 -7.87 14.17 -6.78
C THR A 76 -7.67 13.10 -7.86
N ILE A 77 -6.46 13.00 -8.40
CA ILE A 77 -6.11 11.99 -9.39
C ILE A 77 -5.95 10.59 -8.76
N ALA A 78 -6.07 9.56 -9.59
CA ALA A 78 -5.64 8.22 -9.27
C ALA A 78 -4.94 7.60 -10.49
N VAL A 79 -3.76 7.00 -10.27
CA VAL A 79 -3.02 6.23 -11.26
C VAL A 79 -3.17 4.74 -10.93
N ASP A 80 -3.48 3.91 -11.92
CA ASP A 80 -3.55 2.46 -11.74
C ASP A 80 -2.18 1.84 -11.92
N ASP A 81 -1.67 1.23 -10.86
CA ASP A 81 -0.37 0.56 -10.91
C ASP A 81 -0.42 -0.70 -11.79
N GLY A 82 -1.53 -1.44 -11.80
CA GLY A 82 -1.69 -2.65 -12.60
C GLY A 82 -1.70 -2.36 -14.10
N ILE A 83 -2.47 -1.37 -14.55
CA ILE A 83 -2.55 -0.96 -15.96
C ILE A 83 -1.24 -0.27 -16.41
N ALA A 84 -0.59 0.48 -15.52
CA ALA A 84 0.67 1.16 -15.79
C ALA A 84 1.89 0.21 -15.77
N MET A 85 1.74 -1.00 -15.24
CA MET A 85 2.82 -1.97 -15.05
C MET A 85 3.45 -2.41 -16.36
N GLY A 86 4.79 -2.56 -16.38
CA GLY A 86 5.52 -3.09 -17.52
C GLY A 86 5.81 -2.10 -18.65
N HIS A 87 5.46 -0.84 -18.51
CA HIS A 87 5.77 0.22 -19.48
C HIS A 87 6.01 1.57 -18.79
N GLY A 88 6.39 2.59 -19.56
CA GLY A 88 6.76 3.92 -19.03
C GLY A 88 5.66 4.66 -18.23
N GLY A 89 4.41 4.21 -18.26
CA GLY A 89 3.33 4.71 -17.41
C GLY A 89 3.60 4.50 -15.92
N MET A 90 4.31 3.42 -15.58
CA MET A 90 4.62 3.08 -14.19
C MET A 90 5.53 4.09 -13.49
N LEU A 91 6.30 4.86 -14.23
CA LEU A 91 7.14 5.95 -13.70
C LEU A 91 6.31 7.05 -13.00
N TYR A 92 5.04 7.20 -13.36
CA TYR A 92 4.14 8.21 -12.78
C TYR A 92 3.44 7.76 -11.51
N SER A 93 3.48 6.47 -11.19
CA SER A 93 2.76 5.91 -10.04
C SER A 93 3.25 6.50 -8.71
N LEU A 94 4.50 6.24 -8.30
CA LEU A 94 5.00 6.75 -7.00
C LEU A 94 4.99 8.28 -6.91
N PRO A 95 5.39 9.04 -7.94
CA PRO A 95 5.31 10.50 -7.91
C PRO A 95 3.88 11.04 -7.70
N SER A 96 2.84 10.31 -8.12
CA SER A 96 1.45 10.70 -7.90
C SER A 96 1.07 10.76 -6.42
N ARG A 97 1.72 9.99 -5.54
CA ARG A 97 1.55 10.06 -4.08
C ARG A 97 1.74 11.48 -3.56
N GLU A 98 2.84 12.11 -3.97
CA GLU A 98 3.18 13.49 -3.57
C GLU A 98 2.21 14.50 -4.16
N LEU A 99 1.82 14.31 -5.42
CA LEU A 99 0.87 15.21 -6.09
C LEU A 99 -0.52 15.13 -5.45
N ILE A 100 -0.96 13.94 -5.04
CA ILE A 100 -2.22 13.74 -4.32
C ILE A 100 -2.16 14.45 -2.97
N ALA A 101 -1.06 14.30 -2.23
CA ALA A 101 -0.88 14.98 -0.95
C ALA A 101 -0.98 16.51 -1.12
N ASP A 102 -0.29 17.08 -2.10
CA ASP A 102 -0.36 18.50 -2.41
C ASP A 102 -1.76 18.93 -2.80
N ALA A 103 -2.43 18.18 -3.69
CA ALA A 103 -3.78 18.53 -4.16
C ALA A 103 -4.79 18.62 -2.99
N VAL A 104 -4.73 17.67 -2.06
CA VAL A 104 -5.59 17.68 -0.86
C VAL A 104 -5.23 18.85 0.05
N GLU A 105 -3.95 19.09 0.29
CA GLU A 105 -3.47 20.20 1.10
C GLU A 105 -3.91 21.55 0.52
N TYR A 106 -3.76 21.77 -0.79
CA TYR A 106 -4.20 22.98 -1.48
C TYR A 106 -5.69 23.23 -1.29
N MET A 107 -6.52 22.22 -1.54
CA MET A 107 -7.98 22.37 -1.43
C MET A 107 -8.41 22.68 0.01
N VAL A 108 -7.89 21.95 0.98
CA VAL A 108 -8.26 22.12 2.39
C VAL A 108 -7.78 23.46 2.94
N ASN A 109 -6.55 23.87 2.65
CA ASN A 109 -5.99 25.13 3.15
C ASN A 109 -6.59 26.34 2.46
N ALA A 110 -6.74 26.32 1.14
CA ALA A 110 -7.31 27.46 0.39
C ALA A 110 -8.78 27.76 0.80
N HIS A 111 -9.54 26.73 1.13
CA HIS A 111 -10.95 26.88 1.52
C HIS A 111 -11.16 26.82 3.04
N CYS A 112 -10.10 26.69 3.82
CA CYS A 112 -10.12 26.62 5.29
C CYS A 112 -11.11 25.58 5.81
N ALA A 113 -11.14 24.37 5.25
CA ALA A 113 -11.99 23.30 5.76
C ALA A 113 -11.56 22.89 7.17
N ASP A 114 -12.55 22.48 7.99
CA ASP A 114 -12.37 22.17 9.41
C ASP A 114 -12.00 20.71 9.64
N ALA A 115 -12.46 19.82 8.78
CA ALA A 115 -12.20 18.38 8.85
C ALA A 115 -12.10 17.76 7.45
N LEU A 116 -11.64 16.53 7.38
CA LEU A 116 -11.35 15.82 6.14
C LEU A 116 -11.89 14.39 6.15
N VAL A 117 -12.57 13.97 5.08
CA VAL A 117 -12.80 12.55 4.78
C VAL A 117 -12.00 12.18 3.54
N CYS A 118 -11.22 11.10 3.63
CA CYS A 118 -10.42 10.57 2.54
C CYS A 118 -11.09 9.33 1.94
N ILE A 119 -11.62 9.46 0.71
CA ILE A 119 -12.16 8.34 -0.08
C ILE A 119 -11.07 7.88 -1.04
N SER A 120 -10.34 6.84 -0.63
CA SER A 120 -9.20 6.27 -1.36
C SER A 120 -9.42 4.79 -1.65
N ASN A 121 -8.54 4.15 -2.42
CA ASN A 121 -8.58 2.70 -2.54
C ASN A 121 -7.25 2.09 -3.03
N CYS A 122 -6.61 2.65 -4.07
CA CYS A 122 -5.43 2.04 -4.70
C CYS A 122 -4.09 2.56 -4.16
N ASP A 123 -3.03 1.98 -4.67
CA ASP A 123 -1.66 1.90 -4.18
C ASP A 123 -1.04 3.21 -3.70
N LYS A 124 -1.17 4.31 -4.46
CA LYS A 124 -0.53 5.59 -4.15
C LYS A 124 -1.51 6.62 -3.60
N ILE A 125 -2.80 6.35 -3.77
CA ILE A 125 -3.87 7.27 -3.37
C ILE A 125 -4.04 7.26 -1.87
N THR A 126 -4.16 6.08 -1.27
CA THR A 126 -4.27 5.95 0.19
C THR A 126 -3.07 6.56 0.91
N PRO A 127 -1.79 6.22 0.56
CA PRO A 127 -0.66 6.88 1.20
C PRO A 127 -0.56 8.37 0.86
N GLY A 128 -0.93 8.83 -0.36
CA GLY A 128 -0.94 10.25 -0.69
C GLY A 128 -1.90 11.05 0.18
N MET A 129 -3.11 10.55 0.39
CA MET A 129 -4.08 11.16 1.31
C MET A 129 -3.63 11.06 2.77
N LEU A 130 -2.90 9.98 3.16
CA LEU A 130 -2.33 9.86 4.51
C LEU A 130 -1.27 10.95 4.77
N LEU A 131 -0.37 11.20 3.80
CA LEU A 131 0.58 12.30 3.90
C LEU A 131 -0.14 13.64 4.09
N ALA A 132 -1.20 13.91 3.32
CA ALA A 132 -1.99 15.14 3.46
C ALA A 132 -2.67 15.25 4.82
N ALA A 133 -3.29 14.18 5.31
CA ALA A 133 -3.95 14.15 6.61
C ALA A 133 -2.98 14.47 7.76
N LEU A 134 -1.79 13.86 7.74
CA LEU A 134 -0.74 14.09 8.74
C LEU A 134 -0.16 15.50 8.63
N ARG A 135 0.03 16.02 7.42
CA ARG A 135 0.53 17.39 7.16
C ARG A 135 -0.45 18.45 7.63
N LEU A 136 -1.73 18.29 7.31
CA LEU A 136 -2.82 19.20 7.70
C LEU A 136 -3.13 19.15 9.19
N ASN A 137 -3.06 17.97 9.79
CA ASN A 137 -3.34 17.68 11.19
C ASN A 137 -4.69 18.26 11.69
N ILE A 138 -5.73 18.06 10.91
CA ILE A 138 -7.13 18.37 11.24
C ILE A 138 -7.93 17.08 11.41
N PRO A 139 -9.08 17.05 12.12
CA PRO A 139 -9.90 15.86 12.28
C PRO A 139 -10.13 15.14 10.94
N THR A 140 -9.71 13.88 10.82
CA THR A 140 -9.71 13.16 9.54
C THR A 140 -10.16 11.71 9.72
N VAL A 141 -10.99 11.23 8.77
CA VAL A 141 -11.42 9.82 8.69
C VAL A 141 -11.15 9.28 7.29
N PHE A 142 -10.61 8.05 7.22
CA PHE A 142 -10.43 7.30 5.97
C PHE A 142 -11.59 6.34 5.76
N VAL A 143 -12.05 6.26 4.52
CA VAL A 143 -12.96 5.21 4.05
C VAL A 143 -12.55 4.76 2.67
N SER A 144 -12.11 3.52 2.51
CA SER A 144 -11.67 2.98 1.24
C SER A 144 -12.82 2.45 0.39
N GLY A 145 -12.60 2.38 -0.94
CA GLY A 145 -13.54 1.75 -1.87
C GLY A 145 -13.69 0.24 -1.69
N GLY A 146 -12.75 -0.40 -1.00
CA GLY A 146 -12.74 -1.84 -0.70
C GLY A 146 -12.09 -2.71 -1.77
N PRO A 147 -11.68 -3.94 -1.39
CA PRO A 147 -11.11 -4.93 -2.31
C PRO A 147 -12.16 -5.49 -3.27
N MET A 148 -11.70 -5.92 -4.47
CA MET A 148 -12.51 -6.70 -5.40
C MET A 148 -12.66 -8.15 -4.91
N GLU A 149 -13.63 -8.85 -5.46
CA GLU A 149 -13.77 -10.29 -5.29
C GLU A 149 -12.63 -11.03 -6.01
N ALA A 150 -12.22 -12.19 -5.52
CA ALA A 150 -11.29 -13.06 -6.24
C ALA A 150 -11.93 -13.59 -7.53
N GLY A 151 -11.14 -13.71 -8.59
CA GLY A 151 -11.54 -14.37 -9.81
C GLY A 151 -11.81 -15.85 -9.57
N LYS A 152 -12.78 -16.42 -10.26
CA LYS A 152 -13.07 -17.86 -10.20
C LYS A 152 -12.46 -18.54 -11.40
N THR A 153 -11.84 -19.70 -11.17
CA THR A 153 -11.38 -20.56 -12.26
C THR A 153 -12.59 -21.08 -13.00
N VAL A 154 -12.75 -20.68 -14.24
CA VAL A 154 -13.55 -21.44 -15.20
C VAL A 154 -12.69 -22.63 -15.58
N ALA A 155 -13.25 -23.85 -15.70
CA ALA A 155 -12.51 -25.08 -15.99
C ALA A 155 -11.46 -24.89 -17.10
N ILE A 156 -10.27 -24.45 -16.71
CA ILE A 156 -9.11 -24.23 -17.58
C ILE A 156 -8.18 -25.39 -17.31
N GLU A 157 -7.99 -26.22 -18.30
CA GLU A 157 -7.07 -27.36 -18.20
C GLU A 157 -5.69 -26.87 -17.77
N GLY A 158 -5.16 -27.40 -16.66
CA GLY A 158 -3.86 -27.03 -16.11
C GLY A 158 -3.85 -25.92 -15.03
N ILE A 159 -4.96 -25.28 -14.70
CA ILE A 159 -5.09 -24.40 -13.54
C ILE A 159 -5.70 -25.16 -12.38
N VAL A 160 -4.93 -25.34 -11.33
CA VAL A 160 -5.26 -26.20 -10.17
C VAL A 160 -5.94 -25.41 -9.04
N HIS A 161 -6.12 -24.08 -9.18
CA HIS A 161 -6.63 -23.22 -8.12
C HIS A 161 -8.10 -22.85 -8.35
N ASP A 162 -8.90 -22.86 -7.29
CA ASP A 162 -10.30 -22.44 -7.31
C ASP A 162 -10.49 -20.93 -7.51
N LYS A 163 -9.44 -20.15 -7.20
CA LYS A 163 -9.40 -18.68 -7.28
C LYS A 163 -8.19 -18.24 -8.11
N ILE A 164 -8.38 -17.16 -8.86
CA ILE A 164 -7.32 -16.52 -9.67
C ILE A 164 -7.36 -15.01 -9.49
N ASP A 165 -6.23 -14.37 -9.81
CA ASP A 165 -6.08 -12.92 -9.80
C ASP A 165 -5.23 -12.39 -10.96
N LEU A 166 -4.91 -11.10 -10.95
CA LEU A 166 -4.06 -10.43 -11.94
C LEU A 166 -2.71 -11.14 -12.15
N ILE A 167 -2.12 -11.68 -11.08
CA ILE A 167 -0.79 -12.32 -11.15
C ILE A 167 -0.85 -13.61 -11.94
N ASP A 168 -1.94 -14.38 -11.82
CA ASP A 168 -2.14 -15.60 -12.60
C ASP A 168 -2.20 -15.30 -14.09
N ALA A 169 -2.84 -14.21 -14.49
CA ALA A 169 -2.86 -13.76 -15.89
C ALA A 169 -1.44 -13.38 -16.38
N MET A 170 -0.66 -12.66 -15.55
CA MET A 170 0.73 -12.30 -15.90
C MET A 170 1.64 -13.52 -16.02
N ILE A 171 1.55 -14.48 -15.10
CA ILE A 171 2.33 -15.72 -15.15
C ILE A 171 1.96 -16.53 -16.38
N ALA A 172 0.66 -16.67 -16.65
CA ALA A 172 0.15 -17.41 -17.80
C ALA A 172 0.65 -16.82 -19.13
N SER A 173 0.73 -15.49 -19.24
CA SER A 173 1.17 -14.80 -20.47
C SER A 173 2.61 -15.11 -20.87
N SER A 174 3.47 -15.55 -19.94
CA SER A 174 4.88 -15.90 -20.20
C SER A 174 5.13 -17.40 -20.28
N ASN A 175 4.12 -18.22 -20.12
CA ASN A 175 4.21 -19.68 -20.15
C ASN A 175 3.90 -20.21 -21.55
N ASP A 176 4.92 -20.73 -22.23
CA ASP A 176 4.80 -21.29 -23.61
C ASP A 176 3.77 -22.46 -23.72
N ALA A 177 3.35 -23.07 -22.60
CA ALA A 177 2.38 -24.16 -22.58
C ALA A 177 0.93 -23.68 -22.53
N VAL A 178 0.68 -22.40 -22.24
CA VAL A 178 -0.66 -21.80 -22.17
C VAL A 178 -1.06 -21.30 -23.56
N THR A 179 -2.20 -21.74 -24.06
CA THR A 179 -2.74 -21.29 -25.35
C THR A 179 -3.39 -19.91 -25.24
N ASP A 180 -3.54 -19.19 -26.36
CA ASP A 180 -4.20 -17.88 -26.40
C ASP A 180 -5.66 -17.95 -25.91
N ASP A 181 -6.37 -19.04 -26.20
CA ASP A 181 -7.75 -19.26 -25.72
C ASP A 181 -7.81 -19.41 -24.19
N GLN A 182 -6.85 -20.14 -23.60
CA GLN A 182 -6.72 -20.29 -22.14
C GLN A 182 -6.35 -18.95 -21.50
N LEU A 183 -5.38 -18.23 -22.07
CA LEU A 183 -5.01 -16.91 -21.60
C LEU A 183 -6.19 -15.95 -21.63
N GLY A 184 -6.94 -15.90 -22.74
CA GLY A 184 -8.14 -15.08 -22.85
C GLY A 184 -9.24 -15.46 -21.86
N ALA A 185 -9.34 -16.73 -21.45
CA ALA A 185 -10.27 -17.16 -20.40
C ALA A 185 -9.83 -16.66 -19.00
N ILE A 186 -8.51 -16.72 -18.70
CA ILE A 186 -7.93 -16.17 -17.46
C ILE A 186 -8.16 -14.67 -17.38
N GLU A 187 -7.84 -13.91 -18.43
CA GLU A 187 -8.03 -12.45 -18.49
C GLU A 187 -9.48 -12.04 -18.19
N ARG A 188 -10.45 -12.75 -18.72
CA ARG A 188 -11.87 -12.49 -18.50
C ARG A 188 -12.33 -12.81 -17.07
N SER A 189 -11.57 -13.59 -16.32
CA SER A 189 -11.98 -14.13 -15.02
C SER A 189 -11.19 -13.55 -13.84
N ALA A 190 -9.95 -13.12 -14.06
CA ALA A 190 -9.00 -12.75 -13.00
C ALA A 190 -9.43 -11.54 -12.14
N CYS A 191 -10.10 -10.55 -12.77
CA CYS A 191 -10.55 -9.32 -12.10
C CYS A 191 -12.06 -9.12 -12.34
N PRO A 192 -12.95 -9.79 -11.58
CA PRO A 192 -14.37 -9.86 -11.89
C PRO A 192 -15.17 -8.62 -11.48
N THR A 193 -14.70 -7.83 -10.52
CA THR A 193 -15.51 -6.75 -9.95
C THR A 193 -14.75 -5.44 -9.85
N CYS A 194 -15.46 -4.33 -9.55
CA CYS A 194 -14.81 -3.13 -9.03
C CYS A 194 -14.15 -3.41 -7.68
N GLY A 195 -13.24 -2.56 -7.29
CA GLY A 195 -12.46 -2.70 -6.06
C GLY A 195 -10.96 -2.69 -6.32
N SER A 196 -10.16 -2.56 -5.28
CA SER A 196 -8.71 -2.77 -5.31
C SER A 196 -8.40 -4.25 -5.56
N CYS A 197 -7.13 -4.63 -5.61
CA CYS A 197 -6.76 -6.03 -5.85
C CYS A 197 -7.45 -7.01 -4.89
N SER A 198 -7.70 -8.25 -5.33
CA SER A 198 -8.31 -9.29 -4.47
C SER A 198 -7.32 -9.90 -3.46
N GLY A 199 -6.00 -9.73 -3.67
CA GLY A 199 -4.94 -10.22 -2.77
C GLY A 199 -4.35 -9.13 -1.86
N MET A 200 -3.36 -9.51 -1.05
CA MET A 200 -2.62 -8.59 -0.16
C MET A 200 -1.50 -7.89 -0.94
N PHE A 201 -1.90 -7.04 -1.87
CA PHE A 201 -1.03 -6.14 -2.63
C PHE A 201 -0.96 -4.77 -1.94
N THR A 202 -0.25 -3.81 -2.52
CA THR A 202 -0.01 -2.50 -1.89
C THR A 202 -1.30 -1.77 -1.52
N ALA A 203 -2.30 -1.77 -2.41
CA ALA A 203 -3.59 -1.12 -2.17
C ALA A 203 -4.26 -1.62 -0.90
N ASN A 204 -4.45 -2.94 -0.78
CA ASN A 204 -5.08 -3.54 0.39
C ASN A 204 -4.20 -3.43 1.63
N SER A 205 -2.87 -3.59 1.50
CA SER A 205 -1.96 -3.37 2.62
C SER A 205 -2.13 -1.96 3.21
N MET A 206 -2.14 -0.91 2.38
CA MET A 206 -2.32 0.46 2.86
C MET A 206 -3.71 0.72 3.45
N ASN A 207 -4.79 0.13 2.88
CA ASN A 207 -6.13 0.23 3.45
C ASN A 207 -6.24 -0.48 4.83
N CYS A 208 -5.54 -1.61 5.00
CA CYS A 208 -5.42 -2.30 6.28
C CYS A 208 -4.58 -1.49 7.28
N LEU A 209 -3.50 -0.85 6.83
CA LEU A 209 -2.62 -0.03 7.69
C LEU A 209 -3.30 1.25 8.17
N THR A 210 -4.12 1.92 7.35
CA THR A 210 -4.92 3.07 7.83
C THR A 210 -5.94 2.66 8.90
N GLU A 211 -6.47 1.44 8.83
CA GLU A 211 -7.30 0.85 9.89
C GLU A 211 -6.46 0.59 11.15
N ALA A 212 -5.30 -0.06 11.03
CA ALA A 212 -4.42 -0.39 12.16
C ALA A 212 -3.83 0.86 12.86
N ILE A 213 -3.54 1.93 12.10
CA ILE A 213 -3.12 3.23 12.67
C ILE A 213 -4.25 3.87 13.48
N GLY A 214 -5.52 3.53 13.18
CA GLY A 214 -6.68 4.09 13.86
C GLY A 214 -7.37 5.26 13.14
N LEU A 215 -7.01 5.54 11.89
CA LEU A 215 -7.60 6.61 11.07
C LEU A 215 -8.79 6.15 10.20
N ALA A 216 -9.08 4.85 10.15
CA ALA A 216 -10.20 4.26 9.43
C ALA A 216 -11.06 3.39 10.36
N LEU A 217 -12.28 3.08 9.91
CA LEU A 217 -13.23 2.25 10.66
C LEU A 217 -12.91 0.76 10.50
N PRO A 218 -13.24 -0.09 11.48
CA PRO A 218 -13.10 -1.54 11.39
C PRO A 218 -13.84 -2.10 10.16
N GLY A 219 -13.15 -2.97 9.42
CA GLY A 219 -13.61 -3.51 8.14
C GLY A 219 -13.22 -2.67 6.91
N ASN A 220 -12.59 -1.51 7.13
CA ASN A 220 -12.12 -0.66 6.02
C ASN A 220 -11.22 -1.41 5.05
N GLY A 221 -10.26 -2.18 5.55
CA GLY A 221 -9.30 -2.92 4.73
C GLY A 221 -9.87 -4.21 4.11
N SER A 222 -10.99 -4.75 4.59
CA SER A 222 -11.40 -6.12 4.25
C SER A 222 -12.80 -6.30 3.67
N VAL A 223 -13.77 -5.43 3.95
CA VAL A 223 -15.12 -5.51 3.35
C VAL A 223 -15.03 -5.30 1.85
N LEU A 224 -15.61 -6.20 1.05
CA LEU A 224 -15.58 -6.11 -0.42
C LEU A 224 -16.30 -4.87 -0.96
N ALA A 225 -15.81 -4.32 -2.07
CA ALA A 225 -16.40 -3.16 -2.74
C ALA A 225 -17.85 -3.40 -3.18
N THR A 226 -18.18 -4.61 -3.59
CA THR A 226 -19.50 -5.03 -4.05
C THR A 226 -20.49 -5.30 -2.93
N HIS A 227 -20.05 -5.47 -1.67
CA HIS A 227 -20.94 -5.85 -0.59
C HIS A 227 -21.66 -4.65 0.05
N ALA A 228 -22.97 -4.80 0.29
CA ALA A 228 -23.84 -3.75 0.85
C ALA A 228 -23.38 -3.23 2.24
N ALA A 229 -22.70 -4.06 3.04
CA ALA A 229 -22.14 -3.65 4.33
C ALA A 229 -21.11 -2.51 4.20
N ARG A 230 -20.44 -2.37 3.04
CA ARG A 230 -19.50 -1.26 2.81
C ARG A 230 -20.20 0.10 2.77
N LYS A 231 -21.45 0.17 2.30
CA LYS A 231 -22.23 1.41 2.31
C LYS A 231 -22.28 2.03 3.72
N ALA A 232 -22.53 1.19 4.73
CA ALA A 232 -22.59 1.64 6.12
C ALA A 232 -21.26 2.24 6.63
N LEU A 233 -20.11 1.80 6.10
CA LEU A 233 -18.80 2.40 6.43
C LEU A 233 -18.69 3.83 5.92
N PHE A 234 -19.20 4.13 4.71
CA PHE A 234 -19.22 5.50 4.17
C PHE A 234 -20.13 6.40 4.99
N GLU A 235 -21.33 5.95 5.29
CA GLU A 235 -22.30 6.70 6.13
C GLU A 235 -21.73 6.96 7.53
N ARG A 236 -21.10 5.95 8.13
CA ARG A 236 -20.48 6.07 9.45
C ARG A 236 -19.27 7.02 9.44
N ALA A 237 -18.43 6.98 8.40
CA ALA A 237 -17.30 7.88 8.26
C ALA A 237 -17.74 9.35 8.25
N GLY A 238 -18.84 9.69 7.54
CA GLY A 238 -19.42 11.02 7.54
C GLY A 238 -19.92 11.48 8.93
N LYS A 239 -20.45 10.57 9.74
CA LYS A 239 -20.89 10.88 11.11
C LYS A 239 -19.72 11.02 12.07
N VAL A 240 -18.75 10.11 12.01
CA VAL A 240 -17.57 10.10 12.88
C VAL A 240 -16.70 11.35 12.66
N VAL A 241 -16.53 11.80 11.42
CA VAL A 241 -15.71 13.00 11.15
C VAL A 241 -16.29 14.26 11.77
N VAL A 242 -17.64 14.38 11.83
CA VAL A 242 -18.32 15.50 12.50
C VAL A 242 -18.19 15.39 14.02
N ASP A 243 -18.29 14.18 14.58
CA ASP A 243 -18.08 13.94 16.00
C ASP A 243 -16.68 14.36 16.45
N ILE A 244 -15.63 13.84 15.79
CA ILE A 244 -14.25 14.19 16.13
C ILE A 244 -13.92 15.67 15.84
N ALA A 245 -14.57 16.29 14.85
CA ALA A 245 -14.44 17.74 14.64
C ALA A 245 -15.04 18.53 15.81
N ASN A 246 -16.20 18.13 16.31
CA ASN A 246 -16.81 18.77 17.49
C ASN A 246 -15.93 18.57 18.73
N ARG A 247 -15.39 17.39 18.97
CA ARG A 247 -14.44 17.14 20.07
C ARG A 247 -13.24 18.05 20.00
N TRP A 248 -12.66 18.25 18.82
CA TRP A 248 -11.53 19.16 18.64
C TRP A 248 -11.92 20.63 18.85
N TYR A 249 -12.95 21.11 18.14
CA TYR A 249 -13.28 22.55 18.12
C TYR A 249 -14.12 23.01 19.31
N ALA A 250 -14.96 22.15 19.88
CA ALA A 250 -15.78 22.51 21.03
C ALA A 250 -15.18 22.11 22.37
N ASP A 251 -14.50 20.95 22.44
CA ASP A 251 -14.00 20.39 23.70
C ASP A 251 -12.46 20.49 23.85
N ASP A 252 -11.76 21.04 22.84
CA ASP A 252 -10.28 21.17 22.81
C ASP A 252 -9.55 19.83 22.92
N ASP A 253 -10.19 18.76 22.41
CA ASP A 253 -9.66 17.40 22.48
C ASP A 253 -8.68 17.12 21.33
N SER A 254 -7.41 17.35 21.54
CA SER A 254 -6.36 17.09 20.55
C SER A 254 -6.10 15.61 20.29
N SER A 255 -6.64 14.70 21.10
CA SER A 255 -6.44 13.25 20.93
C SER A 255 -7.03 12.72 19.61
N VAL A 256 -8.01 13.43 19.03
CA VAL A 256 -8.66 13.09 17.76
C VAL A 256 -7.92 13.55 16.50
N LEU A 257 -6.82 14.27 16.66
CA LEU A 257 -6.04 14.77 15.52
C LEU A 257 -5.19 13.65 14.91
N PRO A 258 -4.97 13.65 13.59
CA PRO A 258 -4.21 12.62 12.89
C PRO A 258 -2.84 12.32 13.48
N ARG A 259 -2.05 13.33 13.88
CA ARG A 259 -0.72 13.10 14.47
C ARG A 259 -0.79 12.54 15.90
N SER A 260 -1.89 12.77 16.62
CA SER A 260 -2.10 12.17 17.94
C SER A 260 -2.51 10.71 17.83
N ILE A 261 -3.35 10.36 16.84
CA ILE A 261 -3.77 9.00 16.54
C ILE A 261 -2.61 8.21 15.94
N ALA A 262 -1.99 8.73 14.90
CA ALA A 262 -0.84 8.14 14.22
C ALA A 262 0.47 8.35 15.03
N SER A 263 0.43 8.00 16.31
CA SER A 263 1.56 8.05 17.22
C SER A 263 2.64 7.02 16.85
N ARG A 264 3.84 7.12 17.45
CA ARG A 264 4.87 6.09 17.29
C ARG A 264 4.34 4.70 17.63
N ALA A 265 3.56 4.55 18.71
CA ALA A 265 2.94 3.30 19.11
C ALA A 265 1.99 2.75 18.03
N ALA A 266 1.19 3.60 17.41
CA ALA A 266 0.30 3.23 16.31
C ALA A 266 1.07 2.80 15.06
N PHE A 267 2.19 3.46 14.74
CA PHE A 267 3.08 3.03 13.65
C PHE A 267 3.74 1.67 13.94
N GLU A 268 4.20 1.42 15.16
CA GLU A 268 4.73 0.11 15.56
C GLU A 268 3.67 -0.99 15.43
N ASN A 269 2.42 -0.73 15.81
CA ASN A 269 1.30 -1.67 15.63
C ASN A 269 0.97 -1.90 14.15
N ALA A 270 0.99 -0.85 13.34
CA ALA A 270 0.76 -0.94 11.90
C ALA A 270 1.84 -1.78 11.21
N VAL A 271 3.12 -1.58 11.56
CA VAL A 271 4.22 -2.42 11.04
C VAL A 271 4.09 -3.86 11.54
N ALA A 272 3.70 -4.08 12.80
CA ALA A 272 3.45 -5.43 13.32
C ALA A 272 2.35 -6.14 12.53
N LEU A 273 1.24 -5.43 12.21
CA LEU A 273 0.20 -5.94 11.33
C LEU A 273 0.74 -6.28 9.93
N ASP A 274 1.47 -5.35 9.31
CA ASP A 274 2.00 -5.50 7.95
C ASP A 274 2.90 -6.73 7.82
N VAL A 275 3.79 -6.90 8.79
CA VAL A 275 4.69 -8.05 8.92
C VAL A 275 3.91 -9.35 9.15
N ALA A 276 2.88 -9.33 10.02
CA ALA A 276 2.07 -10.51 10.34
C ALA A 276 1.20 -11.00 9.17
N MET A 277 0.74 -10.08 8.32
CA MET A 277 -0.09 -10.43 7.16
C MET A 277 0.72 -10.62 5.86
N GLY A 278 2.06 -10.46 5.90
CA GLY A 278 2.91 -10.53 4.73
C GLY A 278 2.54 -9.48 3.68
N GLY A 279 2.45 -8.24 4.10
CA GLY A 279 2.06 -7.10 3.28
C GLY A 279 3.02 -6.78 2.13
N SER A 280 2.78 -5.67 1.46
CA SER A 280 3.60 -5.23 0.32
C SER A 280 4.91 -4.61 0.78
N THR A 281 6.01 -4.82 0.06
CA THR A 281 7.27 -4.09 0.28
C THR A 281 7.12 -2.58 0.11
N ASN A 282 6.13 -2.13 -0.68
CA ASN A 282 5.86 -0.70 -0.89
C ASN A 282 5.37 0.02 0.38
N THR A 283 4.76 -0.71 1.33
CA THR A 283 4.32 -0.14 2.60
C THR A 283 5.47 0.47 3.38
N VAL A 284 6.67 -0.11 3.28
CA VAL A 284 7.90 0.46 3.88
C VAL A 284 8.13 1.89 3.41
N LEU A 285 8.08 2.15 2.08
CA LEU A 285 8.22 3.50 1.54
C LEU A 285 7.13 4.45 2.06
N HIS A 286 5.90 3.96 2.12
CA HIS A 286 4.76 4.79 2.48
C HIS A 286 4.71 5.11 3.97
N LEU A 287 5.05 4.14 4.82
CA LEU A 287 5.12 4.35 6.27
C LEU A 287 6.28 5.28 6.65
N LEU A 288 7.45 5.15 6.03
CA LEU A 288 8.58 6.06 6.25
C LEU A 288 8.21 7.50 5.86
N ALA A 289 7.59 7.70 4.69
CA ALA A 289 7.13 9.01 4.28
C ALA A 289 6.04 9.57 5.22
N ALA A 290 5.09 8.73 5.66
CA ALA A 290 4.03 9.11 6.59
C ALA A 290 4.57 9.43 7.98
N ALA A 291 5.55 8.67 8.50
CA ALA A 291 6.19 8.94 9.77
C ALA A 291 6.86 10.32 9.78
N ARG A 292 7.49 10.71 8.67
CA ARG A 292 8.05 12.05 8.53
C ARG A 292 6.99 13.15 8.59
N GLU A 293 5.86 12.99 7.89
CA GLU A 293 4.76 13.98 7.95
C GLU A 293 4.09 14.01 9.33
N ALA A 294 4.15 12.91 10.06
CA ALA A 294 3.72 12.82 11.46
C ALA A 294 4.75 13.40 12.44
N GLU A 295 5.93 13.84 11.96
CA GLU A 295 7.06 14.34 12.78
C GLU A 295 7.60 13.29 13.76
N LEU A 296 7.58 12.01 13.36
CA LEU A 296 8.07 10.89 14.17
C LEU A 296 9.53 10.55 13.82
N ASP A 297 10.31 10.24 14.83
CA ASP A 297 11.61 9.57 14.68
C ASP A 297 11.36 8.08 14.49
N PHE A 298 11.14 7.67 13.23
CA PHE A 298 10.82 6.30 12.83
C PHE A 298 11.50 5.98 11.49
N GLY A 299 12.27 4.91 11.45
CA GLY A 299 13.12 4.56 10.31
C GLY A 299 13.10 3.09 9.94
N VAL A 300 13.91 2.73 8.96
CA VAL A 300 14.07 1.35 8.45
C VAL A 300 14.51 0.39 9.57
N ALA A 301 15.32 0.86 10.52
CA ALA A 301 15.78 0.06 11.66
C ALA A 301 14.63 -0.37 12.59
N ASP A 302 13.63 0.51 12.80
CA ASP A 302 12.45 0.19 13.59
C ASP A 302 11.62 -0.91 12.90
N ILE A 303 11.49 -0.82 11.59
CA ILE A 303 10.79 -1.85 10.79
C ILE A 303 11.51 -3.20 10.88
N ASP A 304 12.84 -3.21 10.78
CA ASP A 304 13.64 -4.42 10.91
C ASP A 304 13.52 -5.06 12.30
N GLU A 305 13.57 -4.25 13.37
CA GLU A 305 13.39 -4.73 14.75
C GLU A 305 12.03 -5.40 14.94
N ILE A 306 10.95 -4.75 14.48
CA ILE A 306 9.60 -5.29 14.58
C ILE A 306 9.49 -6.59 13.79
N SER A 307 10.03 -6.62 12.58
CA SER A 307 9.94 -7.79 11.69
C SER A 307 10.66 -9.03 12.25
N ARG A 308 11.69 -8.86 13.09
CA ARG A 308 12.40 -9.97 13.73
C ARG A 308 11.59 -10.65 14.84
N ARG A 309 10.63 -9.96 15.45
CA ARG A 309 9.86 -10.46 16.61
C ARG A 309 8.43 -10.83 16.29
N VAL A 310 7.90 -10.35 15.17
CA VAL A 310 6.50 -10.56 14.77
C VAL A 310 6.41 -11.74 13.82
N PRO A 311 5.64 -12.81 14.12
CA PRO A 311 5.46 -13.95 13.24
C PRO A 311 4.55 -13.62 12.04
N CYS A 312 4.69 -14.39 10.96
CA CYS A 312 3.75 -14.34 9.84
C CYS A 312 2.49 -15.17 10.18
N LEU A 313 1.37 -14.48 10.45
CA LEU A 313 0.11 -15.10 10.88
C LEU A 313 -0.88 -15.34 9.75
N ALA A 314 -0.75 -14.62 8.62
CA ALA A 314 -1.62 -14.79 7.46
C ALA A 314 -0.80 -14.81 6.17
N LYS A 315 -1.14 -15.75 5.28
CA LYS A 315 -0.61 -15.79 3.91
C LYS A 315 -1.78 -15.68 2.92
N VAL A 316 -1.82 -14.56 2.25
CA VAL A 316 -2.87 -14.19 1.29
C VAL A 316 -2.25 -14.12 -0.11
N ALA A 317 -3.02 -14.27 -1.18
CA ALA A 317 -2.52 -14.12 -2.54
C ALA A 317 -1.64 -12.87 -2.68
N PRO A 318 -0.51 -12.93 -3.35
CA PRO A 318 0.04 -14.03 -4.15
C PRO A 318 0.91 -15.03 -3.38
N ASN A 319 1.08 -14.87 -2.03
CA ASN A 319 1.91 -15.74 -1.20
C ASN A 319 1.23 -17.09 -0.89
N SER A 320 -0.06 -17.18 -1.15
CA SER A 320 -0.89 -18.38 -1.05
C SER A 320 -1.96 -18.36 -2.14
N PRO A 321 -2.18 -19.44 -2.89
CA PRO A 321 -3.30 -19.51 -3.84
C PRO A 321 -4.64 -19.78 -3.15
N LYS A 322 -4.64 -20.09 -1.85
CA LYS A 322 -5.83 -20.52 -1.11
C LYS A 322 -6.67 -19.33 -0.64
N TYR A 323 -6.01 -18.26 -0.17
CA TYR A 323 -6.68 -17.17 0.53
C TYR A 323 -6.55 -15.84 -0.21
N HIS A 324 -7.66 -15.08 -0.26
CA HIS A 324 -7.76 -13.73 -0.78
C HIS A 324 -8.35 -12.79 0.30
N MET A 325 -8.56 -11.51 -0.01
CA MET A 325 -9.08 -10.55 0.98
C MET A 325 -10.46 -10.91 1.52
N GLU A 326 -11.30 -11.55 0.73
CA GLU A 326 -12.60 -12.09 1.16
C GLU A 326 -12.49 -13.15 2.27
N ASP A 327 -11.39 -13.92 2.29
CA ASP A 327 -11.11 -14.91 3.32
C ASP A 327 -10.56 -14.24 4.60
N VAL A 328 -9.72 -13.22 4.45
CA VAL A 328 -9.27 -12.37 5.57
C VAL A 328 -10.49 -11.74 6.25
N HIS A 329 -11.44 -11.22 5.46
CA HIS A 329 -12.68 -10.66 5.97
C HIS A 329 -13.48 -11.69 6.76
N ARG A 330 -13.72 -12.87 6.19
CA ARG A 330 -14.41 -13.99 6.84
C ARG A 330 -13.76 -14.43 8.14
N ALA A 331 -12.43 -14.26 8.27
CA ALA A 331 -11.66 -14.61 9.47
C ALA A 331 -11.65 -13.51 10.54
N GLY A 332 -12.38 -12.40 10.34
CA GLY A 332 -12.49 -11.28 11.28
C GLY A 332 -11.64 -10.06 10.91
N GLY A 333 -11.07 -10.04 9.70
CA GLY A 333 -10.37 -8.87 9.15
C GLY A 333 -9.17 -8.42 9.99
N ILE A 334 -8.92 -7.13 9.97
CA ILE A 334 -7.79 -6.52 10.67
C ILE A 334 -7.91 -6.62 12.21
N PRO A 335 -9.09 -6.45 12.83
CA PRO A 335 -9.23 -6.64 14.26
C PRO A 335 -8.82 -8.04 14.74
N ALA A 336 -9.08 -9.10 13.96
CA ALA A 336 -8.68 -10.46 14.33
C ALA A 336 -7.15 -10.65 14.28
N ILE A 337 -6.45 -10.06 13.29
CA ILE A 337 -4.97 -10.11 13.23
C ILE A 337 -4.38 -9.31 14.40
N LEU A 338 -4.89 -8.09 14.66
CA LEU A 338 -4.46 -7.30 15.82
C LEU A 338 -4.75 -8.02 17.13
N GLY A 339 -5.89 -8.71 17.25
CA GLY A 339 -6.22 -9.51 18.42
C GLY A 339 -5.24 -10.66 18.66
N GLU A 340 -4.79 -11.37 17.60
CA GLU A 340 -3.76 -12.41 17.73
C GLU A 340 -2.39 -11.82 18.12
N LEU A 341 -2.03 -10.67 17.57
CA LEU A 341 -0.80 -9.97 17.94
C LEU A 341 -0.84 -9.48 19.39
N ASP A 342 -2.00 -8.99 19.86
CA ASP A 342 -2.19 -8.56 21.24
C ASP A 342 -2.10 -9.74 22.23
N ARG A 343 -2.75 -10.87 21.93
CA ARG A 343 -2.63 -12.12 22.72
C ARG A 343 -1.19 -12.62 22.78
N ALA A 344 -0.41 -12.38 21.73
CA ALA A 344 1.01 -12.69 21.68
C ALA A 344 1.91 -11.69 22.42
N GLY A 345 1.36 -10.57 22.93
CA GLY A 345 2.11 -9.50 23.60
C GLY A 345 2.98 -8.67 22.66
N LEU A 346 2.59 -8.53 21.40
CA LEU A 346 3.38 -7.91 20.33
C LEU A 346 2.89 -6.49 19.96
N LEU A 347 1.79 -6.00 20.56
CA LEU A 347 1.25 -4.67 20.32
C LEU A 347 1.54 -3.68 21.45
N ARG A 348 1.57 -2.40 21.08
CA ARG A 348 1.49 -1.26 22.00
C ARG A 348 0.02 -0.99 22.31
N ARG A 349 -0.29 -0.75 23.59
CA ARG A 349 -1.68 -0.56 24.05
C ARG A 349 -2.07 0.90 24.22
N ASP A 350 -1.12 1.80 24.28
CA ASP A 350 -1.29 3.25 24.42
C ASP A 350 -1.62 3.92 23.08
N VAL A 351 -2.64 3.40 22.40
CA VAL A 351 -3.14 3.90 21.12
C VAL A 351 -4.64 4.13 21.18
N ASN A 352 -5.10 5.15 20.46
CA ASN A 352 -6.51 5.45 20.24
C ASN A 352 -6.83 5.45 18.74
N SER A 353 -8.10 5.62 18.42
CA SER A 353 -8.55 5.67 17.03
C SER A 353 -9.70 6.66 16.86
N VAL A 354 -10.10 6.93 15.62
CA VAL A 354 -11.29 7.75 15.32
C VAL A 354 -12.60 7.15 15.83
N HIS A 355 -12.60 5.87 16.22
CA HIS A 355 -13.82 5.14 16.63
C HIS A 355 -13.75 4.53 18.03
N SER A 356 -12.57 4.44 18.64
CA SER A 356 -12.38 3.82 19.98
C SER A 356 -11.36 4.62 20.78
N ALA A 357 -11.60 4.73 22.09
CA ALA A 357 -10.74 5.50 22.98
C ALA A 357 -9.37 4.83 23.23
N ASP A 358 -9.31 3.50 23.15
CA ASP A 358 -8.12 2.69 23.37
C ASP A 358 -8.19 1.36 22.62
N LEU A 359 -7.07 0.62 22.61
CA LEU A 359 -6.97 -0.66 21.95
C LEU A 359 -7.83 -1.74 22.60
N ASP A 360 -8.02 -1.68 23.93
CA ASP A 360 -8.81 -2.68 24.66
C ASP A 360 -10.28 -2.63 24.26
N SER A 361 -10.88 -1.45 24.21
CA SER A 361 -12.25 -1.25 23.74
C SER A 361 -12.38 -1.60 22.26
N TRP A 362 -11.40 -1.22 21.43
CA TRP A 362 -11.41 -1.59 20.02
C TRP A 362 -11.45 -3.11 19.82
N LEU A 363 -10.49 -3.85 20.42
CA LEU A 363 -10.44 -5.32 20.30
C LEU A 363 -11.62 -6.02 20.98
N ALA A 364 -12.12 -5.47 22.10
CA ALA A 364 -13.31 -6.02 22.76
C ALA A 364 -14.54 -6.01 21.86
N ASP A 365 -14.73 -4.95 21.08
CA ASP A 365 -15.90 -4.79 20.22
C ASP A 365 -15.78 -5.50 18.88
N TRP A 366 -14.54 -5.61 18.31
CA TRP A 366 -14.35 -5.98 16.93
C TRP A 366 -13.57 -7.29 16.70
N ASP A 367 -12.78 -7.79 17.66
CA ASP A 367 -12.10 -9.07 17.52
C ASP A 367 -13.06 -10.25 17.78
N ILE A 368 -13.55 -10.87 16.70
CA ILE A 368 -14.48 -12.02 16.78
C ILE A 368 -13.90 -13.25 17.48
N ARG A 369 -12.59 -13.31 17.66
CA ARG A 369 -11.88 -14.42 18.34
C ARG A 369 -11.66 -14.15 19.82
N GLY A 370 -11.81 -12.89 20.25
CA GLY A 370 -11.68 -12.46 21.65
C GLY A 370 -12.83 -12.85 22.55
N GLY A 371 -13.92 -13.39 22.01
CA GLY A 371 -15.10 -13.86 22.74
C GLY A 371 -15.99 -12.76 23.31
N ARG A 372 -15.74 -11.48 23.00
CA ARG A 372 -16.50 -10.32 23.45
C ARG A 372 -17.05 -9.46 22.30
N ALA A 373 -16.76 -9.86 21.05
CA ALA A 373 -17.12 -9.07 19.88
C ALA A 373 -18.61 -8.70 19.84
N SER A 374 -18.87 -7.47 19.41
CA SER A 374 -20.21 -6.95 19.26
C SER A 374 -21.00 -7.73 18.22
N ARG A 375 -22.35 -7.68 18.32
CA ARG A 375 -23.20 -8.26 17.27
C ARG A 375 -22.94 -7.59 15.92
N GLU A 376 -22.67 -6.29 15.91
CA GLU A 376 -22.35 -5.54 14.71
C GLU A 376 -21.09 -6.11 14.01
N ALA A 377 -20.01 -6.37 14.77
CA ALA A 377 -18.79 -6.96 14.25
C ALA A 377 -19.04 -8.36 13.65
N ILE A 378 -19.74 -9.22 14.38
CA ILE A 378 -20.06 -10.57 13.90
C ILE A 378 -20.87 -10.50 12.59
N GLU A 379 -21.89 -9.64 12.52
CA GLU A 379 -22.71 -9.44 11.33
C GLU A 379 -21.87 -8.91 10.14
N LEU A 380 -20.96 -7.97 10.39
CA LEU A 380 -20.07 -7.40 9.37
C LEU A 380 -19.20 -8.49 8.73
N PHE A 381 -18.54 -9.32 9.54
CA PHE A 381 -17.59 -10.33 9.03
C PHE A 381 -18.25 -11.53 8.34
N HIS A 382 -19.57 -11.67 8.43
CA HIS A 382 -20.33 -12.59 7.61
C HIS A 382 -20.51 -12.13 6.15
N ALA A 383 -20.14 -10.91 5.77
CA ALA A 383 -20.27 -10.42 4.41
C ALA A 383 -19.45 -11.29 3.43
N ALA A 384 -20.10 -11.76 2.36
CA ALA A 384 -19.53 -12.73 1.41
C ALA A 384 -19.56 -12.19 -0.02
N PRO A 385 -18.66 -12.68 -0.91
CA PRO A 385 -18.64 -12.30 -2.31
C PRO A 385 -19.94 -12.66 -3.02
N GLY A 386 -20.35 -11.82 -3.98
CA GLY A 386 -21.51 -12.06 -4.85
C GLY A 386 -21.26 -13.14 -5.88
N GLY A 387 -20.03 -13.27 -6.33
CA GLY A 387 -19.61 -14.22 -7.36
C GLY A 387 -20.12 -13.86 -8.76
N VAL A 388 -20.51 -12.61 -8.97
CA VAL A 388 -21.03 -12.09 -10.24
C VAL A 388 -20.15 -10.95 -10.72
N ARG A 389 -19.81 -10.94 -12.02
CA ARG A 389 -19.04 -9.85 -12.61
C ARG A 389 -19.85 -8.55 -12.58
N THR A 390 -19.31 -7.51 -11.94
CA THR A 390 -19.98 -6.22 -11.79
C THR A 390 -19.01 -5.09 -11.47
N THR A 391 -19.35 -3.87 -11.91
CA THR A 391 -18.70 -2.62 -11.47
C THR A 391 -19.57 -1.82 -10.49
N GLU A 392 -20.74 -2.37 -10.13
CA GLU A 392 -21.69 -1.71 -9.22
C GLU A 392 -21.29 -1.93 -7.77
N PRO A 393 -21.06 -0.87 -6.97
CA PRO A 393 -20.82 -1.00 -5.55
C PRO A 393 -22.10 -1.48 -4.84
N PHE A 394 -21.91 -2.13 -3.69
CA PHE A 394 -23.01 -2.53 -2.79
C PHE A 394 -24.06 -3.46 -3.42
N SER A 395 -23.72 -4.13 -4.52
CA SER A 395 -24.64 -4.94 -5.34
C SER A 395 -24.93 -6.32 -4.76
N THR A 396 -24.21 -6.77 -3.73
CA THR A 396 -24.46 -8.05 -3.07
C THR A 396 -24.77 -7.93 -1.59
N THR A 397 -25.59 -8.86 -1.09
CA THR A 397 -25.90 -9.06 0.33
C THR A 397 -25.61 -10.48 0.78
N ASN A 398 -24.79 -11.20 0.03
CA ASN A 398 -24.42 -12.59 0.32
C ASN A 398 -23.72 -12.69 1.67
N ARG A 399 -23.89 -13.84 2.33
CA ARG A 399 -23.34 -14.08 3.67
C ARG A 399 -22.68 -15.45 3.74
N TRP A 400 -21.53 -15.49 4.39
CA TRP A 400 -20.94 -16.75 4.83
C TRP A 400 -21.85 -17.43 5.86
N SER A 401 -22.02 -18.74 5.74
CA SER A 401 -22.77 -19.53 6.74
C SER A 401 -22.02 -19.61 8.08
N THR A 402 -20.69 -19.59 8.03
CA THR A 402 -19.78 -19.66 9.19
C THR A 402 -18.61 -18.75 9.00
N LEU A 403 -18.12 -18.17 10.10
CA LEU A 403 -16.83 -17.45 10.14
C LEU A 403 -15.67 -18.44 10.19
N ASP A 404 -14.49 -18.00 9.76
CA ASP A 404 -13.24 -18.74 9.86
C ASP A 404 -12.50 -18.33 11.14
N THR A 405 -12.72 -19.07 12.22
CA THR A 405 -12.10 -18.81 13.52
C THR A 405 -11.04 -19.86 13.91
N ASP A 406 -10.65 -20.73 12.97
CA ASP A 406 -9.65 -21.78 13.22
C ASP A 406 -8.25 -21.14 13.36
N PRO A 407 -7.61 -21.24 14.56
CA PRO A 407 -6.31 -20.64 14.79
C PRO A 407 -5.15 -21.44 14.18
N ALA A 408 -5.36 -22.70 13.82
CA ALA A 408 -4.30 -23.58 13.33
C ALA A 408 -4.25 -23.69 11.81
N GLU A 409 -5.40 -23.84 11.15
CA GLU A 409 -5.47 -24.08 9.71
C GLU A 409 -6.26 -23.02 8.94
N GLY A 410 -6.85 -22.06 9.64
CA GLY A 410 -7.62 -20.95 9.06
C GLY A 410 -6.75 -19.94 8.30
N CYS A 411 -7.43 -18.94 7.73
CA CYS A 411 -6.78 -17.84 7.01
C CYS A 411 -5.85 -17.03 7.92
N ILE A 412 -6.32 -16.71 9.14
CA ILE A 412 -5.53 -16.04 10.19
C ILE A 412 -5.15 -17.08 11.22
N ARG A 413 -3.87 -17.26 11.48
CA ARG A 413 -3.35 -18.22 12.45
C ARG A 413 -2.94 -17.55 13.74
N ASP A 414 -2.87 -18.31 14.83
CA ASP A 414 -2.27 -17.83 16.05
C ASP A 414 -0.73 -17.94 16.01
N ARG A 415 -0.07 -17.50 17.09
CA ARG A 415 1.40 -17.53 17.19
C ARG A 415 1.99 -18.93 17.14
N GLU A 416 1.29 -19.93 17.70
CA GLU A 416 1.80 -21.32 17.77
C GLU A 416 1.77 -22.00 16.41
N HIS A 417 0.83 -21.60 15.55
CA HIS A 417 0.63 -22.15 14.21
C HIS A 417 1.07 -21.20 13.09
N ALA A 418 1.84 -20.15 13.43
CA ALA A 418 2.34 -19.18 12.47
C ALA A 418 3.08 -19.84 11.29
N TYR A 419 2.99 -19.23 10.12
CA TYR A 419 3.69 -19.71 8.92
C TYR A 419 5.22 -19.61 9.06
N THR A 420 5.71 -18.58 9.74
CA THR A 420 7.12 -18.35 10.10
C THR A 420 7.20 -17.67 11.45
N ALA A 421 8.27 -17.93 12.20
CA ALA A 421 8.49 -17.35 13.53
C ALA A 421 8.92 -15.87 13.46
N ASP A 422 9.59 -15.47 12.37
CA ASP A 422 9.92 -14.11 11.98
C ASP A 422 9.03 -13.66 10.81
N GLY A 423 8.94 -12.37 10.58
CA GLY A 423 7.87 -11.78 9.81
C GLY A 423 7.85 -12.03 8.31
N GLY A 424 6.76 -11.61 7.69
CA GLY A 424 6.54 -11.69 6.24
C GLY A 424 7.32 -10.67 5.41
N LEU A 425 8.00 -9.70 6.05
CA LEU A 425 8.89 -8.70 5.44
C LEU A 425 10.22 -8.70 6.18
N ALA A 426 11.32 -8.39 5.49
CA ALA A 426 12.64 -8.25 6.07
C ALA A 426 13.45 -7.13 5.43
N ILE A 427 14.33 -6.51 6.23
CA ILE A 427 15.32 -5.56 5.76
C ILE A 427 16.68 -6.28 5.71
N LEU A 428 17.33 -6.22 4.55
CA LEU A 428 18.68 -6.75 4.35
C LEU A 428 19.69 -5.61 4.33
N HIS A 429 20.85 -5.86 4.93
CA HIS A 429 21.98 -4.93 4.95
C HIS A 429 23.22 -5.61 4.37
N GLY A 430 24.27 -4.84 4.13
CA GLY A 430 25.55 -5.30 3.63
C GLY A 430 26.20 -4.26 2.73
N ASN A 431 27.33 -4.62 2.11
CA ASN A 431 28.03 -3.65 1.28
C ASN A 431 27.21 -3.19 0.07
N LEU A 432 26.33 -4.05 -0.45
CA LEU A 432 25.46 -3.73 -1.59
C LEU A 432 24.27 -2.83 -1.20
N ALA A 433 23.84 -2.89 0.07
CA ALA A 433 22.72 -2.09 0.58
C ALA A 433 23.01 -1.57 2.00
N PRO A 434 23.98 -0.67 2.19
CA PRO A 434 24.34 -0.17 3.52
C PRO A 434 23.20 0.59 4.22
N GLU A 435 22.29 1.22 3.47
CA GLU A 435 21.10 1.89 3.99
C GLU A 435 19.87 0.97 4.04
N GLY A 436 19.99 -0.29 3.59
CA GLY A 436 18.96 -1.30 3.60
C GLY A 436 18.40 -1.63 2.21
N ALA A 437 17.82 -2.82 2.12
CA ALA A 437 17.01 -3.31 1.01
C ALA A 437 15.85 -4.13 1.57
N VAL A 438 14.73 -4.23 0.85
CA VAL A 438 13.50 -4.83 1.36
C VAL A 438 13.18 -6.12 0.60
N VAL A 439 12.83 -7.18 1.34
CA VAL A 439 12.37 -8.45 0.78
C VAL A 439 11.06 -8.90 1.44
N LYS A 440 10.15 -9.43 0.62
CA LYS A 440 8.91 -10.06 1.08
C LYS A 440 9.17 -11.53 1.40
N THR A 441 9.56 -11.83 2.64
CA THR A 441 9.95 -13.18 3.08
C THR A 441 8.77 -14.16 3.06
N ALA A 442 7.53 -13.69 3.26
CA ALA A 442 6.33 -14.53 3.14
C ALA A 442 6.20 -15.23 1.78
N GLY A 443 6.79 -14.66 0.72
CA GLY A 443 6.79 -15.20 -0.64
C GLY A 443 8.05 -15.98 -1.02
N VAL A 444 9.07 -16.07 -0.14
CA VAL A 444 10.35 -16.78 -0.40
C VAL A 444 10.22 -18.25 0.02
N PRO A 445 10.49 -19.21 -0.89
CA PRO A 445 10.58 -20.61 -0.52
C PRO A 445 11.73 -20.89 0.47
N ALA A 446 11.56 -21.88 1.36
CA ALA A 446 12.55 -22.17 2.40
C ALA A 446 13.95 -22.51 1.83
N GLU A 447 14.00 -23.15 0.68
CA GLU A 447 15.23 -23.47 -0.04
C GLU A 447 15.95 -22.26 -0.64
N CYS A 448 15.25 -21.11 -0.75
CA CYS A 448 15.79 -19.85 -1.31
C CYS A 448 16.18 -18.83 -0.22
N LEU A 449 16.11 -19.18 1.06
CA LEU A 449 16.49 -18.29 2.16
C LEU A 449 17.98 -17.90 2.15
N THR A 450 18.82 -18.73 1.55
CA THR A 450 20.21 -18.40 1.22
C THR A 450 20.41 -18.59 -0.27
N PHE A 451 21.08 -17.65 -0.93
CA PHE A 451 21.34 -17.70 -2.37
C PHE A 451 22.73 -17.16 -2.67
N ARG A 452 23.42 -17.79 -3.62
CA ARG A 452 24.72 -17.35 -4.12
C ARG A 452 24.76 -17.58 -5.63
N GLY A 453 25.12 -16.56 -6.37
CA GLY A 453 25.19 -16.69 -7.82
C GLY A 453 25.89 -15.53 -8.50
N PRO A 454 26.21 -15.69 -9.81
CA PRO A 454 26.76 -14.62 -10.62
C PRO A 454 25.69 -13.57 -10.96
N ALA A 455 26.08 -12.31 -10.91
CA ALA A 455 25.26 -11.20 -11.33
C ALA A 455 24.99 -11.21 -12.85
N LYS A 456 23.76 -10.92 -13.23
CA LYS A 456 23.32 -10.64 -14.59
C LYS A 456 22.69 -9.25 -14.61
N VAL A 457 23.43 -8.27 -15.13
CA VAL A 457 23.13 -6.84 -14.92
C VAL A 457 22.33 -6.26 -16.07
N PHE A 458 21.26 -5.51 -15.73
CA PHE A 458 20.41 -4.77 -16.67
C PHE A 458 20.20 -3.34 -16.19
N GLU A 459 20.18 -2.39 -17.11
CA GLU A 459 20.02 -0.96 -16.82
C GLU A 459 18.56 -0.47 -17.01
N SER A 460 17.62 -1.41 -17.19
CA SER A 460 16.19 -1.15 -17.21
C SER A 460 15.39 -2.44 -17.00
N GLN A 461 14.12 -2.28 -16.59
CA GLN A 461 13.15 -3.37 -16.52
C GLN A 461 12.97 -4.05 -17.89
N GLU A 462 12.84 -3.25 -18.94
CA GLU A 462 12.60 -3.72 -20.31
C GLU A 462 13.74 -4.66 -20.77
N ALA A 463 14.99 -4.27 -20.54
CA ALA A 463 16.15 -5.09 -20.89
C ALA A 463 16.20 -6.42 -20.12
N ALA A 464 15.79 -6.40 -18.84
CA ALA A 464 15.69 -7.61 -18.02
C ALA A 464 14.56 -8.52 -18.51
N VAL A 465 13.39 -7.98 -18.82
CA VAL A 465 12.25 -8.71 -19.37
C VAL A 465 12.62 -9.38 -20.69
N ASP A 466 13.22 -8.64 -21.62
CA ASP A 466 13.70 -9.19 -22.90
C ASP A 466 14.74 -10.30 -22.71
N ALA A 467 15.58 -10.21 -21.68
CA ALA A 467 16.57 -11.24 -21.37
C ALA A 467 15.91 -12.51 -20.79
N ILE A 468 14.92 -12.37 -19.93
CA ILE A 468 14.17 -13.49 -19.33
C ILE A 468 13.38 -14.24 -20.41
N LEU A 469 12.59 -13.51 -21.21
CA LEU A 469 11.79 -14.08 -22.30
C LEU A 469 12.70 -14.69 -23.39
N GLY A 470 13.82 -14.04 -23.70
CA GLY A 470 14.84 -14.50 -24.65
C GLY A 470 15.73 -15.62 -24.12
N LYS A 471 15.46 -16.19 -22.94
CA LYS A 471 16.21 -17.31 -22.32
C LYS A 471 17.70 -17.02 -22.10
N ARG A 472 18.06 -15.74 -21.90
CA ARG A 472 19.43 -15.30 -21.58
C ARG A 472 19.71 -15.30 -20.08
N VAL A 473 18.67 -15.35 -19.25
CA VAL A 473 18.74 -15.60 -17.81
C VAL A 473 18.58 -17.10 -17.60
N VAL A 474 19.45 -17.68 -16.79
CA VAL A 474 19.50 -19.12 -16.53
C VAL A 474 19.48 -19.41 -15.03
N ALA A 475 19.23 -20.66 -14.66
CA ALA A 475 19.24 -21.09 -13.26
C ALA A 475 20.58 -20.75 -12.59
N GLY A 476 20.54 -20.21 -11.40
CA GLY A 476 21.69 -19.77 -10.61
C GLY A 476 22.03 -18.29 -10.77
N ASP A 477 21.47 -17.58 -11.74
CA ASP A 477 21.73 -16.14 -11.93
C ASP A 477 21.12 -15.30 -10.80
N VAL A 478 21.84 -14.23 -10.41
CA VAL A 478 21.30 -13.09 -9.66
C VAL A 478 21.03 -11.97 -10.66
N VAL A 479 19.75 -11.77 -11.00
CA VAL A 479 19.31 -10.72 -11.92
C VAL A 479 19.37 -9.38 -11.20
N VAL A 480 20.21 -8.45 -11.68
CA VAL A 480 20.37 -7.10 -11.12
C VAL A 480 19.77 -6.08 -12.07
N ILE A 481 18.70 -5.41 -11.65
CA ILE A 481 18.07 -4.32 -12.40
C ILE A 481 18.37 -3.01 -11.67
N ARG A 482 19.14 -2.13 -12.30
CA ARG A 482 19.60 -0.88 -11.69
C ARG A 482 19.14 0.35 -12.47
N TYR A 483 19.26 1.53 -11.85
CA TYR A 483 18.77 2.82 -12.34
C TYR A 483 17.24 2.87 -12.48
N GLU A 484 16.53 2.11 -11.65
CA GLU A 484 15.07 2.14 -11.52
C GLU A 484 14.60 2.74 -10.19
N GLY A 485 15.52 3.35 -9.42
CA GLY A 485 15.25 4.01 -8.16
C GLY A 485 14.51 5.35 -8.26
N PRO A 486 14.31 6.06 -7.14
CA PRO A 486 13.59 7.33 -7.09
C PRO A 486 14.10 8.37 -8.07
N LYS A 487 15.42 8.54 -8.17
CA LYS A 487 16.08 9.49 -9.09
C LYS A 487 16.39 8.87 -10.44
N GLY A 488 16.92 7.65 -10.44
CA GLY A 488 17.42 6.97 -11.62
C GLY A 488 16.33 6.50 -12.57
N GLY A 489 15.15 6.14 -12.07
CA GLY A 489 13.99 5.73 -12.84
C GLY A 489 13.57 6.76 -13.90
N PRO A 490 13.28 8.01 -13.59
CA PRO A 490 12.84 8.49 -12.28
C PRO A 490 11.43 8.02 -11.92
N GLY A 491 11.11 8.10 -10.63
CA GLY A 491 9.78 7.69 -10.14
C GLY A 491 9.73 6.28 -9.58
N MET A 492 10.88 5.59 -9.48
CA MET A 492 11.01 4.29 -8.80
C MET A 492 9.94 3.30 -9.25
N GLN A 493 9.94 2.96 -10.56
CA GLN A 493 8.88 2.12 -11.11
C GLN A 493 8.76 0.78 -10.38
N GLU A 494 7.52 0.33 -10.24
CA GLU A 494 7.19 -0.97 -9.67
C GLU A 494 7.33 -2.04 -10.73
N MET A 495 8.05 -3.11 -10.42
CA MET A 495 8.37 -4.16 -11.36
C MET A 495 7.74 -5.47 -10.93
N LEU A 496 6.70 -5.91 -11.66
CA LEU A 496 6.05 -7.20 -11.46
C LEU A 496 6.36 -8.17 -12.59
N TYR A 497 6.54 -7.66 -13.81
CA TYR A 497 6.80 -8.50 -14.98
C TYR A 497 8.08 -9.34 -14.87
N PRO A 498 9.25 -8.81 -14.44
CA PRO A 498 10.44 -9.64 -14.28
C PRO A 498 10.22 -10.82 -13.34
N THR A 499 9.54 -10.59 -12.19
CA THR A 499 9.28 -11.64 -11.20
C THR A 499 8.26 -12.67 -11.69
N SER A 500 7.17 -12.21 -12.32
CA SER A 500 6.15 -13.08 -12.90
C SER A 500 6.69 -13.92 -14.05
N PHE A 501 7.53 -13.34 -14.90
CA PHE A 501 8.11 -14.03 -16.05
C PHE A 501 9.21 -15.03 -15.64
N LEU A 502 10.02 -14.74 -14.61
CA LEU A 502 10.91 -15.76 -14.03
C LEU A 502 10.08 -16.96 -13.55
N LYS A 503 8.96 -16.73 -12.87
CA LYS A 503 8.08 -17.78 -12.39
C LYS A 503 7.42 -18.55 -13.56
N GLY A 504 6.90 -17.84 -14.56
CA GLY A 504 6.29 -18.45 -15.75
C GLY A 504 7.28 -19.27 -16.59
N ARG A 505 8.58 -18.92 -16.56
CA ARG A 505 9.67 -19.68 -17.19
C ARG A 505 10.25 -20.80 -16.33
N GLY A 506 9.69 -21.05 -15.13
CA GLY A 506 10.16 -22.07 -14.19
C GLY A 506 11.43 -21.69 -13.42
N LEU A 507 11.87 -20.43 -13.51
CA LEU A 507 13.09 -19.92 -12.85
C LEU A 507 12.82 -19.25 -11.48
N GLY A 508 11.59 -19.20 -11.03
CA GLY A 508 11.19 -18.46 -9.83
C GLY A 508 11.81 -18.97 -8.51
N ARG A 509 12.36 -20.18 -8.51
CA ARG A 509 13.11 -20.77 -7.36
C ARG A 509 14.60 -20.91 -7.65
N GLU A 510 15.01 -20.69 -8.89
CA GLU A 510 16.35 -20.93 -9.38
C GLU A 510 17.18 -19.66 -9.55
N CYS A 511 16.53 -18.49 -9.45
CA CYS A 511 17.17 -17.18 -9.61
C CYS A 511 16.81 -16.26 -8.46
N ALA A 512 17.72 -15.34 -8.11
CA ALA A 512 17.42 -14.17 -7.29
C ALA A 512 17.27 -12.94 -8.18
N LEU A 513 16.51 -11.93 -7.71
CA LEU A 513 16.32 -10.66 -8.38
C LEU A 513 16.55 -9.50 -7.42
N ILE A 514 17.39 -8.54 -7.80
CA ILE A 514 17.79 -7.39 -6.99
C ILE A 514 17.56 -6.11 -7.80
N THR A 515 17.05 -5.04 -7.14
CA THR A 515 16.86 -3.74 -7.78
C THR A 515 16.94 -2.58 -6.81
N ASP A 516 17.36 -1.41 -7.29
CA ASP A 516 17.20 -0.11 -6.65
C ASP A 516 15.80 0.51 -6.89
N GLY A 517 15.01 -0.10 -7.77
CA GLY A 517 13.59 0.13 -7.92
C GLY A 517 12.78 -0.58 -6.83
N ARG A 518 11.52 -0.88 -7.13
CA ARG A 518 10.63 -1.60 -6.20
C ARG A 518 9.90 -2.75 -6.89
N PHE A 519 9.50 -3.73 -6.09
CA PHE A 519 8.66 -4.82 -6.53
C PHE A 519 7.24 -4.64 -6.00
N SER A 520 6.28 -5.19 -6.72
CA SER A 520 4.89 -5.20 -6.31
C SER A 520 4.65 -6.07 -5.07
N GLY A 521 3.61 -5.76 -4.31
CA GLY A 521 3.04 -6.67 -3.32
C GLY A 521 2.65 -8.04 -3.91
N GLY A 522 2.42 -8.10 -5.23
CA GLY A 522 2.18 -9.31 -6.01
C GLY A 522 3.40 -10.19 -6.27
N THR A 523 4.59 -9.76 -5.85
CA THR A 523 5.83 -10.50 -6.07
C THR A 523 5.97 -11.71 -5.18
N SER A 524 6.46 -12.81 -5.73
CA SER A 524 6.86 -14.03 -5.03
C SER A 524 8.24 -14.49 -5.52
N GLY A 525 8.92 -15.36 -4.75
CA GLY A 525 10.31 -15.75 -4.99
C GLY A 525 11.30 -14.79 -4.32
N LEU A 526 12.61 -15.04 -4.52
CA LEU A 526 13.67 -14.22 -3.91
C LEU A 526 13.88 -12.93 -4.71
N SER A 527 13.07 -11.91 -4.36
CA SER A 527 13.09 -10.60 -5.01
C SER A 527 13.32 -9.50 -3.97
N ILE A 528 14.43 -8.77 -4.11
CA ILE A 528 14.94 -7.79 -3.17
C ILE A 528 14.91 -6.42 -3.85
N GLY A 529 14.06 -5.52 -3.37
CA GLY A 529 13.92 -4.16 -3.87
C GLY A 529 14.46 -3.10 -2.92
N HIS A 530 14.31 -1.84 -3.32
CA HIS A 530 14.68 -0.68 -2.51
C HIS A 530 16.16 -0.63 -2.11
N VAL A 531 17.05 -1.25 -2.91
CA VAL A 531 18.50 -1.24 -2.62
C VAL A 531 18.95 0.21 -2.49
N SER A 532 19.45 0.54 -1.30
CA SER A 532 19.83 1.91 -0.94
C SER A 532 21.28 1.96 -0.45
N PRO A 533 22.07 2.95 -0.96
CA PRO A 533 21.72 3.97 -1.95
C PRO A 533 21.47 3.40 -3.36
N GLU A 534 20.57 4.05 -4.13
CA GLU A 534 20.32 3.68 -5.54
C GLU A 534 21.52 3.92 -6.46
N ALA A 535 21.55 3.28 -7.62
CA ALA A 535 22.63 3.43 -8.59
C ALA A 535 22.85 4.89 -9.03
N ALA A 536 21.78 5.65 -9.27
CA ALA A 536 21.85 7.06 -9.62
C ALA A 536 22.31 7.97 -8.47
N GLY A 537 22.24 7.47 -7.23
CA GLY A 537 22.79 8.11 -6.02
C GLY A 537 24.25 7.72 -5.72
N GLY A 538 24.90 6.95 -6.58
CA GLY A 538 26.28 6.48 -6.38
C GLY A 538 26.39 5.21 -5.53
N GLY A 539 25.28 4.51 -5.28
CA GLY A 539 25.25 3.24 -4.57
C GLY A 539 26.09 2.16 -5.25
N LEU A 540 26.56 1.18 -4.46
CA LEU A 540 27.45 0.12 -4.96
C LEU A 540 26.79 -0.73 -6.07
N ILE A 541 25.46 -0.80 -6.12
CA ILE A 541 24.72 -1.47 -7.19
C ILE A 541 25.06 -0.92 -8.60
N ALA A 542 25.48 0.36 -8.70
CA ALA A 542 25.96 0.96 -9.94
C ALA A 542 27.27 0.33 -10.46
N LEU A 543 28.06 -0.28 -9.59
CA LEU A 543 29.38 -0.83 -9.86
C LEU A 543 29.36 -2.34 -10.10
N VAL A 544 28.23 -3.02 -9.93
CA VAL A 544 28.07 -4.45 -10.20
C VAL A 544 28.30 -4.70 -11.70
N ALA A 545 29.06 -5.73 -12.03
CA ALA A 545 29.31 -6.17 -13.40
C ALA A 545 28.82 -7.62 -13.60
N ASP A 546 28.54 -7.99 -14.85
CA ASP A 546 28.17 -9.36 -15.20
C ASP A 546 29.21 -10.36 -14.68
N GLY A 547 28.75 -11.40 -14.01
CA GLY A 547 29.59 -12.46 -13.44
C GLY A 547 30.11 -12.18 -12.02
N ASP A 548 29.92 -11.00 -11.46
CA ASP A 548 30.25 -10.72 -10.05
C ASP A 548 29.44 -11.63 -9.11
N GLU A 549 30.08 -12.19 -8.09
CA GLU A 549 29.38 -13.03 -7.13
C GLU A 549 28.60 -12.19 -6.14
N ILE A 550 27.29 -12.48 -6.00
CA ILE A 550 26.42 -11.90 -4.97
C ILE A 550 25.98 -13.02 -4.02
N VAL A 551 26.04 -12.73 -2.71
CA VAL A 551 25.64 -13.61 -1.64
C VAL A 551 24.49 -12.98 -0.86
N ILE A 552 23.39 -13.71 -0.73
CA ILE A 552 22.17 -13.30 -0.02
C ILE A 552 21.90 -14.30 1.08
N ASP A 553 21.65 -13.82 2.29
CA ASP A 553 21.20 -14.63 3.42
C ASP A 553 20.07 -13.89 4.16
N ILE A 554 18.86 -14.39 3.99
CA ILE A 554 17.64 -13.83 4.61
C ILE A 554 17.67 -14.01 6.13
N GLN A 555 18.22 -15.12 6.64
CA GLN A 555 18.23 -15.39 8.07
C GLN A 555 19.18 -14.45 8.83
N SER A 556 20.36 -14.21 8.28
CA SER A 556 21.31 -13.23 8.84
C SER A 556 21.00 -11.79 8.42
N ARG A 557 19.99 -11.59 7.54
CA ARG A 557 19.61 -10.27 6.99
C ARG A 557 20.77 -9.60 6.24
N SER A 558 21.52 -10.35 5.44
CA SER A 558 22.69 -9.85 4.74
C SER A 558 22.60 -9.99 3.22
N MET A 559 23.22 -9.04 2.51
CA MET A 559 23.36 -9.02 1.06
C MET A 559 24.72 -8.42 0.68
N GLU A 560 25.61 -9.25 0.13
CA GLU A 560 27.00 -8.90 -0.10
C GLU A 560 27.41 -9.09 -1.56
N LEU A 561 28.11 -8.10 -2.10
CA LEU A 561 28.85 -8.17 -3.36
C LEU A 561 30.27 -8.64 -3.06
N ASN A 562 30.62 -9.85 -3.51
CA ASN A 562 31.92 -10.46 -3.24
C ASN A 562 32.94 -10.08 -4.34
N VAL A 563 33.33 -8.82 -4.35
CA VAL A 563 34.32 -8.24 -5.30
C VAL A 563 35.40 -7.52 -4.48
N PRO A 564 36.70 -7.68 -4.82
CA PRO A 564 37.79 -7.00 -4.11
C PRO A 564 37.64 -5.47 -4.09
N ALA A 565 38.00 -4.85 -2.97
CA ALA A 565 37.81 -3.41 -2.76
C ALA A 565 38.56 -2.54 -3.79
N ASP A 566 39.75 -2.96 -4.21
CA ASP A 566 40.55 -2.28 -5.22
C ASP A 566 39.88 -2.32 -6.61
N VAL A 567 39.20 -3.42 -6.96
CA VAL A 567 38.41 -3.53 -8.19
C VAL A 567 37.19 -2.61 -8.14
N LEU A 568 36.48 -2.56 -7.00
CA LEU A 568 35.34 -1.67 -6.82
C LEU A 568 35.75 -0.20 -6.90
N GLU A 569 36.90 0.16 -6.31
CA GLU A 569 37.42 1.52 -6.37
C GLU A 569 37.82 1.90 -7.81
N ALA A 570 38.45 1.00 -8.56
CA ALA A 570 38.75 1.22 -9.97
C ALA A 570 37.49 1.45 -10.81
N ARG A 571 36.40 0.69 -10.55
CA ARG A 571 35.08 0.88 -11.18
C ARG A 571 34.45 2.22 -10.80
N ARG A 572 34.56 2.64 -9.54
CA ARG A 572 34.08 3.94 -9.06
C ARG A 572 34.75 5.08 -9.79
N ILE A 573 36.08 5.06 -9.84
CA ILE A 573 36.85 6.06 -10.58
C ILE A 573 36.47 6.10 -12.06
N ALA A 574 36.20 4.94 -12.65
CA ALA A 574 35.77 4.85 -14.06
C ALA A 574 34.37 5.48 -14.25
N GLN A 575 33.43 5.24 -13.33
CA GLN A 575 32.10 5.86 -13.36
C GLN A 575 32.17 7.38 -13.20
N GLU A 576 32.98 7.89 -12.27
CA GLU A 576 33.12 9.33 -11.99
C GLU A 576 33.77 10.10 -13.15
N LYS A 577 34.60 9.43 -13.96
CA LYS A 577 35.21 10.01 -15.17
C LYS A 577 34.29 10.08 -16.38
N ARG A 578 33.10 9.48 -16.34
CA ARG A 578 32.14 9.57 -17.44
C ARG A 578 31.57 10.99 -17.55
N ASP A 579 31.22 11.39 -18.76
CA ASP A 579 30.55 12.67 -19.04
C ASP A 579 29.25 12.82 -18.23
N ARG A 580 28.53 11.72 -18.03
CA ARG A 580 27.35 11.64 -17.18
C ARG A 580 27.52 10.48 -16.19
N PRO A 581 28.15 10.73 -15.04
CA PRO A 581 28.37 9.69 -14.03
C PRO A 581 27.04 9.17 -13.47
N TYR A 582 27.02 7.91 -13.07
CA TYR A 582 25.89 7.25 -12.44
C TYR A 582 24.56 7.35 -13.22
N THR A 583 24.67 7.30 -14.55
CA THR A 583 23.52 7.24 -15.46
C THR A 583 23.60 6.01 -16.35
N PRO A 584 22.46 5.43 -16.79
CA PRO A 584 22.47 4.30 -17.71
C PRO A 584 23.17 4.64 -19.03
N VAL A 585 23.84 3.64 -19.64
CA VAL A 585 24.62 3.81 -20.89
C VAL A 585 23.70 3.72 -22.10
N ASP A 586 22.92 2.66 -22.20
CA ASP A 586 22.17 2.28 -23.39
C ASP A 586 20.65 2.44 -23.26
N ARG A 587 20.19 3.11 -22.21
CA ARG A 587 18.77 3.32 -21.99
C ARG A 587 18.29 4.63 -22.60
N VAL A 588 17.36 4.54 -23.56
CA VAL A 588 16.63 5.68 -24.09
C VAL A 588 15.24 5.73 -23.44
N ARG A 589 15.01 6.69 -22.55
CA ARG A 589 13.75 6.85 -21.83
C ARG A 589 13.32 8.32 -21.86
N PRO A 590 12.11 8.65 -22.41
CA PRO A 590 11.56 9.99 -22.31
C PRO A 590 11.24 10.33 -20.85
N VAL A 591 11.78 11.43 -20.33
CA VAL A 591 11.49 11.91 -18.97
C VAL A 591 10.74 13.23 -19.06
N SER A 592 9.47 13.23 -18.62
CA SER A 592 8.61 14.42 -18.64
C SER A 592 9.07 15.47 -17.62
N ALA A 593 8.51 16.67 -17.70
CA ALA A 593 8.77 17.74 -16.74
C ALA A 593 8.36 17.33 -15.31
N ALA A 594 7.22 16.66 -15.15
CA ALA A 594 6.74 16.19 -13.86
C ALA A 594 7.71 15.18 -13.23
N LEU A 595 8.22 14.22 -14.00
CA LEU A 595 9.18 13.22 -13.53
C LEU A 595 10.54 13.84 -13.18
N ARG A 596 11.00 14.84 -13.97
CA ARG A 596 12.24 15.59 -13.62
C ARG A 596 12.09 16.36 -12.33
N ALA A 597 10.92 17.02 -12.10
CA ALA A 597 10.63 17.72 -10.86
C ALA A 597 10.66 16.78 -9.65
N TYR A 598 10.03 15.60 -9.76
CA TYR A 598 10.10 14.59 -8.71
C TYR A 598 11.54 14.15 -8.45
N ALA A 599 12.27 13.73 -9.48
CA ALA A 599 13.64 13.21 -9.35
C ALA A 599 14.60 14.22 -8.69
N SER A 600 14.41 15.53 -8.98
CA SER A 600 15.28 16.58 -8.41
C SER A 600 15.10 16.76 -6.90
N MET A 601 13.97 16.33 -6.35
CA MET A 601 13.61 16.47 -4.93
C MET A 601 13.54 15.12 -4.20
N ALA A 602 13.55 13.99 -4.92
CA ALA A 602 13.35 12.68 -4.34
C ALA A 602 14.48 12.32 -3.35
N THR A 603 14.09 11.76 -2.20
CA THR A 603 15.02 11.16 -1.23
C THR A 603 15.32 9.71 -1.59
N SER A 604 16.21 9.05 -0.83
CA SER A 604 16.48 7.63 -0.92
C SER A 604 15.24 6.78 -0.60
N ALA A 605 15.20 5.54 -1.08
CA ALA A 605 14.16 4.59 -0.70
C ALA A 605 14.19 4.27 0.81
N SER A 606 15.36 4.28 1.44
CA SER A 606 15.53 4.15 2.89
C SER A 606 14.88 5.28 3.70
N ASP A 607 14.61 6.43 3.07
CA ASP A 607 13.88 7.55 3.64
C ASP A 607 12.40 7.58 3.23
N GLY A 608 11.93 6.64 2.40
CA GLY A 608 10.55 6.59 1.88
C GLY A 608 10.35 7.23 0.50
N ALA A 609 11.43 7.59 -0.21
CA ALA A 609 11.40 8.17 -1.56
C ALA A 609 10.41 9.35 -1.69
N TYR A 610 10.33 10.20 -0.67
CA TYR A 610 9.47 11.39 -0.66
C TYR A 610 10.18 12.59 -1.31
N ARG A 611 9.42 13.65 -1.61
CA ARG A 611 9.99 14.92 -2.05
C ARG A 611 10.49 15.74 -0.87
N ARG A 612 11.79 15.98 -0.82
CA ARG A 612 12.36 16.96 0.11
C ARG A 612 12.29 18.35 -0.52
N VAL A 613 11.46 19.22 0.04
CA VAL A 613 11.45 20.64 -0.31
C VAL A 613 12.60 21.31 0.45
N PRO A 614 13.49 22.06 -0.23
CA PRO A 614 14.49 22.88 0.46
C PRO A 614 13.83 23.92 1.37
N ASP A 615 14.44 24.20 2.53
CA ASP A 615 14.00 25.26 3.44
C ASP A 615 14.09 26.65 2.80
#